data_4aee0302c6d11f3bf5fea0877f893f7e
#
_entry.id   4aee0302c6d11f3bf5fea0877f893f7e
#
_cell.length_a   1.000
_cell.length_b   1.000
_cell.length_c   1.000
_cell.angle_alpha   90.00
_cell.angle_beta   90.00
_cell.angle_gamma   90.00
#
_symmetry.space_group_name_H-M   'P 1'
#
loop_
_entity.id
_entity.type
_entity.pdbx_description
1 polymer ?
#
loop_
_entity_poly.entity_id
_entity_poly.type
_entity_poly.pdbx_seq_one_letter_code
_entity_poly.pdbx_strand_id
1 'polypeptide(L)'
;MQPDLKSLIARLSSPDALLTSEEIGGSKSPLVGRGYLMRAEPMPCWPIDDGDICEVPIDYERDGTPYYYAPGGCGKHVLDREDVLRWKLDPAGVAKEVAKALGCEDEPAERLGVWSLGMAEIAIARRSGRNVYFVERLDDDGLLRRIAGADKACILIAMHVRGKPKDKHTFALTDAFRFDGDFALEPVGECFDANFATPSAHGNTTARADHEERLDAIARFLMTLCLNTWNDKDAWDRDLKKYSSFNKIGEPLGIPNGKVSRILGSKAELDEKYQYVTYWYSAFIHVAVRSKLIDFLERYGADAAGKLTPKDLYYKIKDAYCAQSMNARR
;
A
#
# COMPACT_ATOMS: atom_id res chain seq x y z
N MET A 1 10.02 13.45 23.28
CA MET A 1 10.23 12.31 22.31
C MET A 1 8.87 11.97 21.73
N GLN A 2 8.68 12.05 20.43
CA GLN A 2 7.37 11.72 19.82
C GLN A 2 7.11 10.22 19.97
N PRO A 3 5.94 9.80 20.48
CA PRO A 3 5.61 8.38 20.57
C PRO A 3 5.47 7.80 19.16
N ASP A 4 6.10 6.66 18.91
CA ASP A 4 5.82 5.89 17.70
C ASP A 4 4.50 5.12 17.85
N LEU A 5 3.90 4.70 16.71
CA LEU A 5 2.61 4.00 16.69
C LEU A 5 2.65 2.72 17.55
N LYS A 6 3.75 1.97 17.50
CA LYS A 6 3.89 0.71 18.22
C LYS A 6 3.90 0.92 19.74
N SER A 7 4.63 1.94 20.21
CA SER A 7 4.66 2.32 21.61
C SER A 7 3.30 2.80 22.11
N LEU A 8 2.58 3.60 21.32
CA LEU A 8 1.24 4.08 21.65
C LEU A 8 0.25 2.89 21.78
N ILE A 9 0.21 2.02 20.77
CA ILE A 9 -0.68 0.86 20.77
C ILE A 9 -0.34 -0.11 21.89
N ALA A 10 0.95 -0.34 22.18
CA ALA A 10 1.38 -1.20 23.28
C ALA A 10 0.90 -0.66 24.65
N ARG A 11 1.00 0.65 24.87
CA ARG A 11 0.53 1.29 26.13
C ARG A 11 -0.99 1.22 26.27
N LEU A 12 -1.73 1.31 25.16
CA LEU A 12 -3.19 1.26 25.12
C LEU A 12 -3.75 -0.15 24.85
N SER A 13 -2.92 -1.18 25.01
CA SER A 13 -3.33 -2.57 24.75
C SER A 13 -4.32 -3.13 25.78
N SER A 14 -4.39 -2.55 26.98
CA SER A 14 -5.44 -2.86 27.95
C SER A 14 -6.71 -2.06 27.66
N PRO A 15 -7.92 -2.66 27.79
CA PRO A 15 -9.19 -1.93 27.62
C PRO A 15 -9.32 -0.73 28.56
N ASP A 16 -8.71 -0.84 29.74
CA ASP A 16 -8.77 0.16 30.80
C ASP A 16 -7.56 1.10 30.80
N ALA A 17 -6.69 0.98 29.81
CA ALA A 17 -5.50 1.83 29.71
C ALA A 17 -5.92 3.27 29.41
N LEU A 18 -5.44 4.17 30.25
CA LEU A 18 -5.65 5.60 30.15
C LEU A 18 -4.31 6.32 30.09
N LEU A 19 -4.24 7.36 29.29
CA LEU A 19 -3.10 8.27 29.22
C LEU A 19 -3.45 9.60 29.89
N THR A 20 -2.51 10.20 30.58
CA THR A 20 -2.64 11.56 31.12
C THR A 20 -2.37 12.59 30.04
N SER A 21 -2.80 13.83 30.28
CA SER A 21 -2.48 14.95 29.37
C SER A 21 -0.98 15.16 29.20
N GLU A 22 -0.20 15.00 30.27
CA GLU A 22 1.27 15.11 30.22
C GLU A 22 1.88 14.08 29.23
N GLU A 23 1.42 12.83 29.29
CA GLU A 23 1.93 11.75 28.44
C GLU A 23 1.67 11.94 26.96
N ILE A 24 0.61 12.66 26.60
CA ILE A 24 0.24 12.92 25.19
C ILE A 24 0.63 14.32 24.69
N GLY A 25 1.12 15.20 25.59
CA GLY A 25 1.43 16.58 25.23
C GLY A 25 0.23 17.54 25.27
N GLY A 26 -0.78 17.23 26.11
CA GLY A 26 -1.97 18.04 26.34
C GLY A 26 -3.12 17.81 25.38
N SER A 27 -4.24 18.48 25.62
CA SER A 27 -5.46 18.39 24.80
C SER A 27 -5.29 18.85 23.35
N LYS A 28 -4.24 19.61 23.06
CA LYS A 28 -3.87 20.04 21.69
C LYS A 28 -2.94 19.08 20.96
N SER A 29 -2.68 17.92 21.54
CA SER A 29 -1.85 16.88 20.91
C SER A 29 -2.37 16.54 19.51
N PRO A 30 -1.48 16.35 18.51
CA PRO A 30 -1.88 15.86 17.21
C PRO A 30 -2.62 14.52 17.26
N LEU A 31 -2.35 13.67 18.25
CA LEU A 31 -3.05 12.40 18.45
C LEU A 31 -4.54 12.60 18.76
N VAL A 32 -4.87 13.65 19.52
CA VAL A 32 -6.26 14.06 19.79
C VAL A 32 -6.86 14.72 18.56
N GLY A 33 -6.12 15.63 17.93
CA GLY A 33 -6.58 16.36 16.73
C GLY A 33 -6.92 15.44 15.55
N ARG A 34 -6.24 14.29 15.42
CA ARG A 34 -6.52 13.28 14.39
C ARG A 34 -7.57 12.26 14.82
N GLY A 35 -8.02 12.31 16.07
CA GLY A 35 -9.04 11.40 16.57
C GLY A 35 -8.53 10.03 17.02
N TYR A 36 -7.22 9.82 17.19
CA TYR A 36 -6.73 8.55 17.76
C TYR A 36 -7.11 8.36 19.22
N LEU A 37 -7.28 9.48 19.91
CA LEU A 37 -7.59 9.51 21.32
C LEU A 37 -8.91 10.28 21.56
N MET A 38 -9.75 9.73 22.41
CA MET A 38 -10.94 10.38 22.90
C MET A 38 -10.84 10.64 24.39
N ARG A 39 -11.54 11.66 24.86
CA ARG A 39 -11.58 12.00 26.28
C ARG A 39 -12.23 10.87 27.08
N ALA A 40 -11.55 10.46 28.13
CA ALA A 40 -12.05 9.55 29.14
C ALA A 40 -12.59 10.32 30.36
N GLU A 41 -13.08 9.60 31.35
CA GLU A 41 -13.42 10.19 32.64
C GLU A 41 -12.16 10.81 33.27
N PRO A 42 -12.27 11.98 33.91
CA PRO A 42 -11.14 12.60 34.61
C PRO A 42 -10.56 11.70 35.70
N MET A 43 -9.36 12.04 36.14
CA MET A 43 -8.74 11.35 37.27
C MET A 43 -9.64 11.45 38.50
N PRO A 44 -9.94 10.31 39.17
CA PRO A 44 -10.73 10.35 40.39
C PRO A 44 -9.92 10.77 41.63
N CYS A 45 -8.60 10.54 41.57
CA CYS A 45 -7.70 10.81 42.69
C CYS A 45 -6.40 11.46 42.17
N TRP A 46 -5.79 12.28 43.00
CA TRP A 46 -4.51 12.92 42.75
C TRP A 46 -3.40 12.25 43.55
N PRO A 47 -2.28 11.84 42.94
CA PRO A 47 -1.14 11.28 43.66
C PRO A 47 -0.39 12.38 44.39
N ILE A 48 -0.15 12.19 45.67
CA ILE A 48 0.69 13.06 46.52
C ILE A 48 1.92 12.27 46.91
N ASP A 49 3.11 12.81 46.71
CA ASP A 49 4.38 12.29 47.17
C ASP A 49 4.74 13.01 48.49
N ASP A 50 4.31 12.45 49.61
CA ASP A 50 4.62 12.95 50.95
C ASP A 50 5.38 11.86 51.74
N GLY A 51 6.38 11.26 51.08
CA GLY A 51 7.20 10.15 51.61
C GLY A 51 6.61 8.77 51.43
N ASP A 52 5.28 8.66 51.44
CA ASP A 52 4.50 7.50 50.96
C ASP A 52 3.54 8.01 49.87
N ILE A 53 3.57 7.41 48.70
CA ILE A 53 2.65 7.77 47.65
C ILE A 53 1.22 7.48 48.11
N CYS A 54 0.45 8.54 48.41
CA CYS A 54 -0.96 8.41 48.74
C CYS A 54 -1.80 9.06 47.64
N GLU A 55 -2.98 8.51 47.38
CA GLU A 55 -3.95 9.05 46.47
C GLU A 55 -5.05 9.78 47.25
N VAL A 56 -5.30 11.04 46.90
CA VAL A 56 -6.38 11.83 47.49
C VAL A 56 -7.49 12.06 46.48
N PRO A 57 -8.76 11.99 46.90
CA PRO A 57 -9.87 12.28 45.98
C PRO A 57 -9.81 13.69 45.41
N ILE A 58 -10.14 13.81 44.13
CA ILE A 58 -10.32 15.08 43.44
C ILE A 58 -11.79 15.49 43.53
N ASP A 59 -12.02 16.67 44.09
CA ASP A 59 -13.33 17.33 44.11
C ASP A 59 -13.39 18.44 43.04
N TYR A 60 -14.60 18.89 42.70
CA TYR A 60 -14.81 19.92 41.68
C TYR A 60 -15.62 21.07 42.26
N GLU A 61 -15.20 22.28 41.99
CA GLU A 61 -15.99 23.48 42.26
C GLU A 61 -17.22 23.57 41.32
N ARG A 62 -18.12 24.52 41.62
CA ARG A 62 -19.34 24.73 40.79
C ARG A 62 -19.02 25.10 39.34
N ASP A 63 -17.86 25.72 39.08
CA ASP A 63 -17.39 26.08 37.77
C ASP A 63 -16.61 24.93 37.06
N GLY A 64 -16.47 23.77 37.74
CA GLY A 64 -15.73 22.62 37.24
C GLY A 64 -14.22 22.68 37.45
N THR A 65 -13.72 23.57 38.31
CA THR A 65 -12.30 23.65 38.65
C THR A 65 -11.94 22.50 39.61
N PRO A 66 -10.99 21.63 39.26
CA PRO A 66 -10.59 20.51 40.12
C PRO A 66 -9.72 20.96 41.28
N TYR A 67 -9.88 20.31 42.42
CA TYR A 67 -9.06 20.56 43.59
C TYR A 67 -9.00 19.33 44.48
N TYR A 68 -8.06 19.30 45.40
CA TYR A 68 -7.98 18.29 46.47
C TYR A 68 -7.65 18.96 47.82
N TYR A 69 -7.89 18.24 48.88
CA TYR A 69 -7.39 18.60 50.23
C TYR A 69 -6.19 17.74 50.60
N ALA A 70 -5.06 18.36 50.91
CA ALA A 70 -3.89 17.64 51.32
C ALA A 70 -4.11 16.95 52.70
N PRO A 71 -3.59 15.73 52.91
CA PRO A 71 -3.62 15.06 54.17
C PRO A 71 -2.97 15.91 55.28
N GLY A 72 -3.46 15.82 56.52
CA GLY A 72 -2.92 16.58 57.63
C GLY A 72 -3.40 18.05 57.73
N GLY A 73 -4.37 18.47 56.91
CA GLY A 73 -5.00 19.79 57.05
C GLY A 73 -4.21 20.93 56.40
N CYS A 74 -3.31 20.63 55.47
CA CYS A 74 -2.47 21.61 54.77
C CYS A 74 -3.23 22.46 53.75
N GLY A 75 -4.57 22.39 53.72
CA GLY A 75 -5.41 23.31 52.92
C GLY A 75 -5.87 22.71 51.58
N LYS A 76 -6.57 23.55 50.83
CA LYS A 76 -7.11 23.27 49.51
C LYS A 76 -6.07 23.55 48.43
N HIS A 77 -5.82 22.59 47.55
CA HIS A 77 -4.93 22.72 46.40
C HIS A 77 -5.76 22.68 45.10
N VAL A 78 -5.69 23.73 44.33
CA VAL A 78 -6.37 23.83 43.03
C VAL A 78 -5.47 23.22 41.96
N LEU A 79 -6.04 22.35 41.12
CA LEU A 79 -5.36 21.72 40.01
C LEU A 79 -5.69 22.42 38.70
N ASP A 80 -4.81 22.31 37.70
CA ASP A 80 -5.18 22.69 36.34
C ASP A 80 -6.17 21.66 35.79
N ARG A 81 -7.14 22.14 35.03
CA ARG A 81 -8.11 21.26 34.37
C ARG A 81 -7.46 20.28 33.41
N GLU A 82 -6.37 20.66 32.77
CA GLU A 82 -5.61 19.81 31.85
C GLU A 82 -4.95 18.65 32.61
N ASP A 83 -4.49 18.86 33.81
CA ASP A 83 -3.74 17.86 34.60
C ASP A 83 -4.60 16.65 34.98
N VAL A 84 -5.90 16.88 35.15
CA VAL A 84 -6.86 15.82 35.54
C VAL A 84 -7.49 15.10 34.34
N LEU A 85 -7.22 15.57 33.13
CA LEU A 85 -7.75 14.92 31.91
C LEU A 85 -7.05 13.59 31.65
N ARG A 86 -7.88 12.64 31.26
CA ARG A 86 -7.41 11.33 30.79
C ARG A 86 -7.93 11.04 29.40
N TRP A 87 -7.17 10.27 28.71
CA TRP A 87 -7.41 9.94 27.32
C TRP A 87 -7.39 8.44 27.10
N LYS A 88 -8.31 7.93 26.33
CA LYS A 88 -8.36 6.55 25.90
C LYS A 88 -8.34 6.48 24.38
N LEU A 89 -7.99 5.30 23.88
CA LEU A 89 -8.02 5.04 22.45
C LEU A 89 -9.42 5.20 21.89
N ASP A 90 -9.52 5.81 20.70
CA ASP A 90 -10.75 5.87 19.92
C ASP A 90 -10.63 4.92 18.70
N PRO A 91 -11.18 3.70 18.77
CA PRO A 91 -11.12 2.77 17.65
C PRO A 91 -11.80 3.29 16.39
N ALA A 92 -12.85 4.11 16.53
CA ALA A 92 -13.52 4.71 15.39
C ALA A 92 -12.64 5.75 14.69
N GLY A 93 -11.93 6.56 15.47
CA GLY A 93 -10.95 7.50 14.94
C GLY A 93 -9.77 6.82 14.25
N VAL A 94 -9.26 5.73 14.85
CA VAL A 94 -8.23 4.90 14.20
C VAL A 94 -8.74 4.31 12.89
N ALA A 95 -9.97 3.77 12.87
CA ALA A 95 -10.58 3.23 11.65
C ALA A 95 -10.67 4.27 10.53
N LYS A 96 -11.03 5.53 10.87
CA LYS A 96 -11.06 6.65 9.91
C LYS A 96 -9.69 6.97 9.33
N GLU A 97 -8.66 7.02 10.16
CA GLU A 97 -7.30 7.29 9.68
C GLU A 97 -6.74 6.12 8.85
N VAL A 98 -7.07 4.87 9.19
CA VAL A 98 -6.75 3.69 8.36
C VAL A 98 -7.44 3.79 7.00
N ALA A 99 -8.75 4.10 6.97
CA ALA A 99 -9.49 4.28 5.72
C ALA A 99 -8.87 5.36 4.84
N LYS A 100 -8.51 6.49 5.43
CA LYS A 100 -7.85 7.60 4.75
C LYS A 100 -6.46 7.20 4.21
N ALA A 101 -5.67 6.49 5.00
CA ALA A 101 -4.34 6.01 4.60
C ALA A 101 -4.41 5.01 3.43
N LEU A 102 -5.50 4.28 3.29
CA LEU A 102 -5.74 3.31 2.22
C LEU A 102 -6.52 3.89 1.03
N GLY A 103 -6.92 5.16 1.09
CA GLY A 103 -7.72 5.80 0.05
C GLY A 103 -9.13 5.21 -0.05
N CYS A 104 -9.73 4.75 1.06
CA CYS A 104 -11.10 4.28 1.05
C CYS A 104 -12.06 5.46 0.89
N GLU A 105 -13.01 5.37 -0.05
CA GLU A 105 -13.96 6.44 -0.33
C GLU A 105 -15.09 6.54 0.70
N ASP A 106 -15.43 5.40 1.32
CA ASP A 106 -16.56 5.32 2.24
C ASP A 106 -16.17 5.75 3.67
N GLU A 107 -17.11 6.39 4.38
CA GLU A 107 -16.94 6.57 5.81
C GLU A 107 -17.03 5.21 6.54
N PRO A 108 -16.11 4.95 7.51
CA PRO A 108 -16.12 3.70 8.26
C PRO A 108 -17.45 3.46 8.97
N ALA A 109 -18.09 2.34 8.66
CA ALA A 109 -19.34 1.93 9.28
C ALA A 109 -19.10 0.77 10.26
N GLU A 110 -19.44 0.97 11.53
CA GLU A 110 -19.27 -0.03 12.60
C GLU A 110 -20.45 -0.97 12.68
N ARG A 111 -20.18 -2.27 12.76
CA ARG A 111 -21.17 -3.30 13.09
C ARG A 111 -20.52 -4.40 13.94
N LEU A 112 -21.00 -4.56 15.17
CA LEU A 112 -20.54 -5.60 16.10
C LEU A 112 -19.02 -5.57 16.35
N GLY A 113 -18.43 -4.39 16.52
CA GLY A 113 -17.00 -4.20 16.77
C GLY A 113 -16.12 -4.34 15.53
N VAL A 114 -16.72 -4.40 14.35
CA VAL A 114 -16.04 -4.43 13.07
C VAL A 114 -16.39 -3.19 12.28
N TRP A 115 -15.37 -2.44 11.85
CA TRP A 115 -15.53 -1.31 10.94
C TRP A 115 -15.33 -1.76 9.51
N SER A 116 -16.32 -1.57 8.64
CA SER A 116 -16.17 -1.68 7.20
C SER A 116 -15.64 -0.36 6.68
N LEU A 117 -14.48 -0.40 6.00
CA LEU A 117 -13.81 0.78 5.46
C LEU A 117 -14.08 0.99 3.96
N GLY A 118 -14.86 0.10 3.34
CA GLY A 118 -15.07 0.11 1.90
C GLY A 118 -13.91 -0.50 1.11
N MET A 119 -13.84 -0.16 -0.17
CA MET A 119 -12.77 -0.65 -1.06
C MET A 119 -11.56 0.28 -1.00
N ALA A 120 -10.37 -0.29 -0.85
CA ALA A 120 -9.15 0.48 -0.90
C ALA A 120 -8.79 0.86 -2.34
N GLU A 121 -8.49 2.13 -2.60
CA GLU A 121 -7.91 2.59 -3.86
C GLU A 121 -6.46 2.13 -4.02
N ILE A 122 -5.74 2.04 -2.90
CA ILE A 122 -4.35 1.61 -2.87
C ILE A 122 -4.29 0.09 -2.99
N ALA A 123 -3.45 -0.41 -3.89
CA ALA A 123 -3.20 -1.84 -4.03
C ALA A 123 -2.50 -2.39 -2.79
N ILE A 124 -3.22 -3.13 -1.95
CA ILE A 124 -2.70 -3.80 -0.75
C ILE A 124 -2.57 -5.29 -1.05
N ALA A 125 -1.42 -5.87 -0.77
CA ALA A 125 -1.17 -7.29 -0.99
C ALA A 125 -1.62 -7.75 -2.40
N ARG A 126 -1.35 -6.92 -3.43
CA ARG A 126 -1.77 -7.11 -4.85
C ARG A 126 -3.30 -7.18 -5.03
N ARG A 127 -4.08 -6.57 -4.17
CA ARG A 127 -5.53 -6.71 -4.12
C ARG A 127 -6.24 -5.36 -4.08
N SER A 128 -5.95 -4.50 -5.06
CA SER A 128 -6.77 -3.31 -5.27
C SER A 128 -8.24 -3.68 -5.48
N GLY A 129 -9.14 -2.84 -5.02
CA GLY A 129 -10.58 -3.06 -5.14
C GLY A 129 -11.12 -4.16 -4.22
N ARG A 130 -10.47 -4.44 -3.08
CA ARG A 130 -10.95 -5.35 -2.05
C ARG A 130 -11.53 -4.59 -0.87
N ASN A 131 -12.59 -5.13 -0.29
CA ASN A 131 -13.15 -4.60 0.94
C ASN A 131 -12.14 -4.73 2.07
N VAL A 132 -11.94 -3.64 2.79
CA VAL A 132 -11.09 -3.55 3.96
C VAL A 132 -11.95 -3.47 5.20
N TYR A 133 -11.58 -4.24 6.21
CA TYR A 133 -12.21 -4.21 7.52
C TYR A 133 -11.16 -3.87 8.57
N PHE A 134 -11.58 -3.12 9.57
CA PHE A 134 -10.77 -2.81 10.73
C PHE A 134 -11.44 -3.39 11.99
N VAL A 135 -10.64 -3.93 12.89
CA VAL A 135 -11.09 -4.43 14.20
C VAL A 135 -10.13 -3.96 15.29
N GLU A 136 -10.67 -3.65 16.46
CA GLU A 136 -9.84 -3.30 17.61
C GLU A 136 -9.02 -4.50 18.08
N ARG A 137 -9.68 -5.63 18.30
CA ARG A 137 -9.05 -6.85 18.81
C ARG A 137 -9.39 -8.05 17.96
N LEU A 138 -8.37 -8.82 17.68
CA LEU A 138 -8.49 -10.09 16.99
C LEU A 138 -8.19 -11.23 17.98
N ASP A 139 -9.14 -11.48 18.90
CA ASP A 139 -9.01 -12.53 19.92
C ASP A 139 -9.75 -13.81 19.53
N ASP A 140 -10.64 -13.77 18.53
CA ASP A 140 -11.56 -14.86 18.23
C ASP A 140 -11.52 -15.30 16.77
N ASP A 141 -11.20 -16.57 16.54
CA ASP A 141 -11.34 -17.24 15.22
C ASP A 141 -12.78 -17.16 14.67
N GLY A 142 -13.79 -16.95 15.53
CA GLY A 142 -15.18 -16.78 15.14
C GLY A 142 -15.46 -15.46 14.42
N LEU A 143 -14.76 -14.38 14.78
CA LEU A 143 -14.85 -13.09 14.11
C LEU A 143 -14.30 -13.17 12.68
N LEU A 144 -13.12 -13.79 12.51
CA LEU A 144 -12.52 -14.06 11.20
C LEU A 144 -13.45 -14.89 10.32
N ARG A 145 -14.09 -15.92 10.87
CA ARG A 145 -15.02 -16.74 10.09
C ARG A 145 -16.26 -15.98 9.65
N ARG A 146 -16.78 -15.06 10.47
CA ARG A 146 -17.94 -14.22 10.13
C ARG A 146 -17.60 -13.24 9.01
N ILE A 147 -16.44 -12.57 9.09
CA ILE A 147 -15.94 -11.67 8.04
C ILE A 147 -15.59 -12.46 6.78
N ALA A 148 -14.83 -13.55 6.91
CA ALA A 148 -14.45 -14.42 5.79
C ALA A 148 -15.62 -15.15 5.14
N GLY A 149 -16.69 -15.41 5.89
CA GLY A 149 -17.95 -15.96 5.36
C GLY A 149 -18.69 -14.98 4.47
N ALA A 150 -18.57 -13.68 4.76
CA ALA A 150 -19.19 -12.61 3.99
C ALA A 150 -18.35 -12.22 2.75
N ASP A 151 -17.02 -12.26 2.88
CA ASP A 151 -16.11 -11.89 1.77
C ASP A 151 -14.75 -12.61 1.92
N LYS A 152 -14.58 -13.75 1.22
CA LYS A 152 -13.35 -14.56 1.23
C LYS A 152 -12.10 -13.83 0.73
N ALA A 153 -12.26 -12.64 0.21
CA ALA A 153 -11.19 -11.89 -0.42
C ALA A 153 -10.91 -10.54 0.28
N CYS A 154 -11.49 -10.32 1.45
CA CYS A 154 -11.28 -9.09 2.21
C CYS A 154 -9.86 -8.97 2.79
N ILE A 155 -9.52 -7.75 3.16
CA ILE A 155 -8.31 -7.42 3.92
C ILE A 155 -8.76 -7.02 5.32
N LEU A 156 -8.12 -7.57 6.33
CA LEU A 156 -8.40 -7.27 7.73
C LEU A 156 -7.21 -6.57 8.37
N ILE A 157 -7.44 -5.40 8.92
CA ILE A 157 -6.48 -4.66 9.74
C ILE A 157 -6.94 -4.77 11.19
N ALA A 158 -6.10 -5.31 12.05
CA ALA A 158 -6.40 -5.44 13.48
C ALA A 158 -5.44 -4.57 14.30
N MET A 159 -5.98 -3.79 15.24
CA MET A 159 -5.17 -2.95 16.10
C MET A 159 -4.35 -3.81 17.08
N HIS A 160 -5.01 -4.78 17.71
CA HIS A 160 -4.36 -5.74 18.60
C HIS A 160 -4.53 -7.17 18.06
N VAL A 161 -3.42 -7.84 17.82
CA VAL A 161 -3.39 -9.24 17.36
C VAL A 161 -2.74 -10.11 18.42
N ARG A 162 -3.46 -11.13 18.89
CA ARG A 162 -2.90 -12.12 19.82
C ARG A 162 -2.13 -13.18 19.03
N GLY A 163 -0.81 -13.06 19.04
CA GLY A 163 0.07 -13.95 18.27
C GLY A 163 0.28 -13.51 16.83
N LYS A 164 0.83 -14.39 15.98
CA LYS A 164 0.98 -14.09 14.54
C LYS A 164 -0.32 -14.37 13.81
N PRO A 165 -0.80 -13.45 12.96
CA PRO A 165 -1.95 -13.71 12.12
C PRO A 165 -1.72 -14.98 11.29
N LYS A 166 -2.66 -15.92 11.36
CA LYS A 166 -2.59 -17.17 10.57
C LYS A 166 -2.99 -16.96 9.12
N ASP A 167 -3.78 -15.92 8.86
CA ASP A 167 -4.24 -15.58 7.52
C ASP A 167 -3.33 -14.51 6.90
N LYS A 168 -2.90 -14.77 5.66
CA LYS A 168 -2.09 -13.85 4.86
C LYS A 168 -2.79 -12.53 4.47
N HIS A 169 -4.06 -12.37 4.84
CA HIS A 169 -4.87 -11.18 4.57
C HIS A 169 -5.18 -10.39 5.83
N THR A 170 -4.67 -10.84 6.96
CA THR A 170 -4.80 -10.18 8.25
C THR A 170 -3.47 -9.51 8.60
N PHE A 171 -3.52 -8.23 8.91
CA PHE A 171 -2.37 -7.41 9.24
C PHE A 171 -2.56 -6.78 10.61
N ALA A 172 -1.52 -6.80 11.43
CA ALA A 172 -1.50 -5.96 12.63
C ALA A 172 -1.31 -4.49 12.22
N LEU A 173 -2.03 -3.58 12.87
CA LEU A 173 -1.93 -2.14 12.57
C LEU A 173 -0.48 -1.64 12.66
N THR A 174 0.25 -2.07 13.69
CA THR A 174 1.64 -1.68 13.96
C THR A 174 2.66 -2.25 12.99
N ASP A 175 2.30 -3.31 12.25
CA ASP A 175 3.14 -3.89 11.21
C ASP A 175 2.80 -3.29 9.84
N ALA A 176 1.52 -2.92 9.65
CA ALA A 176 0.99 -2.41 8.39
C ALA A 176 1.16 -0.90 8.22
N PHE A 177 1.29 -0.16 9.32
CA PHE A 177 1.34 1.31 9.31
C PHE A 177 2.41 1.84 10.25
N ARG A 178 2.85 3.06 9.96
CA ARG A 178 3.68 3.89 10.83
C ARG A 178 3.10 5.31 10.86
N PHE A 179 3.51 6.10 11.84
CA PHE A 179 3.25 7.53 11.82
C PHE A 179 4.24 8.25 10.89
N ASP A 180 3.73 9.19 10.11
CA ASP A 180 4.55 10.22 9.47
C ASP A 180 4.94 11.33 10.47
N GLY A 181 5.60 12.40 9.97
CA GLY A 181 6.00 13.54 10.80
C GLY A 181 4.83 14.30 11.45
N ASP A 182 3.62 14.17 10.91
CA ASP A 182 2.39 14.83 11.39
C ASP A 182 1.42 13.85 12.05
N PHE A 183 1.88 12.69 12.46
CA PHE A 183 1.08 11.59 13.02
C PHE A 183 -0.04 11.07 12.10
N ALA A 184 0.04 11.27 10.79
CA ALA A 184 -0.81 10.53 9.88
C ALA A 184 -0.33 9.07 9.75
N LEU A 185 -1.25 8.15 9.49
CA LEU A 185 -0.88 6.77 9.19
C LEU A 185 -0.34 6.67 7.76
N GLU A 186 0.88 6.16 7.63
CA GLU A 186 1.46 5.77 6.35
C GLU A 186 1.54 4.24 6.25
N PRO A 187 1.06 3.64 5.14
CA PRO A 187 1.22 2.21 4.92
C PRO A 187 2.69 1.81 4.79
N VAL A 188 3.10 0.73 5.47
CA VAL A 188 4.45 0.17 5.38
C VAL A 188 4.51 -0.78 4.18
N GLY A 189 5.17 -0.36 3.10
CA GLY A 189 5.20 -1.09 1.83
C GLY A 189 5.73 -2.52 1.92
N GLU A 190 6.62 -2.81 2.87
CA GLU A 190 7.18 -4.16 3.09
C GLU A 190 6.17 -5.13 3.73
N CYS A 191 5.21 -4.63 4.50
CA CYS A 191 4.17 -5.44 5.15
C CYS A 191 3.15 -5.94 4.12
N PHE A 192 2.82 -5.09 3.17
CA PHE A 192 1.99 -5.40 2.03
C PHE A 192 2.90 -5.98 0.94
N ASP A 193 2.39 -6.75 0.02
CA ASP A 193 3.16 -7.43 -1.02
C ASP A 193 4.30 -6.57 -1.63
N ALA A 194 5.42 -7.16 -2.02
CA ALA A 194 6.62 -6.50 -2.56
C ALA A 194 6.41 -5.53 -3.75
N ASN A 195 5.18 -5.40 -4.25
CA ASN A 195 4.78 -4.41 -5.26
C ASN A 195 3.96 -3.25 -4.68
N PHE A 196 3.78 -3.20 -3.36
CA PHE A 196 3.16 -2.07 -2.72
C PHE A 196 4.20 -0.95 -2.61
N ALA A 197 4.27 -0.12 -3.63
CA ALA A 197 4.98 1.14 -3.51
C ALA A 197 4.07 2.09 -2.72
N THR A 198 4.54 2.57 -1.58
CA THR A 198 3.89 3.66 -0.84
C THR A 198 3.73 4.83 -1.81
N PRO A 199 2.52 5.29 -2.12
CA PRO A 199 2.38 6.53 -2.86
C PRO A 199 2.77 7.66 -1.89
N SER A 200 4.03 8.05 -1.90
CA SER A 200 4.33 9.45 -1.57
C SER A 200 3.45 10.29 -2.49
N ALA A 201 2.98 11.47 -2.07
CA ALA A 201 2.12 12.37 -2.85
C ALA A 201 2.67 12.74 -4.25
N HIS A 202 3.81 12.16 -4.64
CA HIS A 202 4.44 12.14 -5.97
C HIS A 202 4.42 10.74 -6.63
N GLY A 203 3.83 9.70 -6.01
CA GLY A 203 4.09 8.28 -6.33
C GLY A 203 3.24 7.64 -7.42
N ASN A 204 2.14 8.24 -7.88
CA ASN A 204 1.41 7.71 -9.05
C ASN A 204 2.20 7.86 -10.36
N THR A 205 3.20 8.75 -10.39
CA THR A 205 4.09 8.91 -11.54
C THR A 205 5.23 7.89 -11.54
N THR A 206 5.78 7.51 -10.39
CA THR A 206 6.96 6.62 -10.32
C THR A 206 6.63 5.14 -10.54
N ALA A 207 5.60 4.59 -9.92
CA ALA A 207 5.21 3.18 -10.13
C ALA A 207 4.73 2.94 -11.58
N ARG A 208 4.05 3.92 -12.17
CA ARG A 208 3.66 3.91 -13.58
C ARG A 208 4.89 4.10 -14.46
N ALA A 209 5.82 4.99 -14.12
CA ALA A 209 7.08 5.19 -14.80
C ALA A 209 7.95 3.92 -14.73
N ASP A 210 8.09 3.29 -13.58
CA ASP A 210 8.80 2.01 -13.39
C ASP A 210 8.18 0.89 -14.23
N HIS A 211 6.85 0.84 -14.34
CA HIS A 211 6.17 -0.15 -15.16
C HIS A 211 6.41 0.12 -16.65
N GLU A 212 6.27 1.36 -17.09
CA GLU A 212 6.53 1.78 -18.47
C GLU A 212 8.00 1.58 -18.84
N GLU A 213 8.93 1.89 -17.93
CA GLU A 213 10.35 1.67 -18.13
C GLU A 213 10.68 0.18 -18.30
N ARG A 214 10.07 -0.71 -17.52
CA ARG A 214 10.24 -2.17 -17.69
C ARG A 214 9.65 -2.69 -18.98
N LEU A 215 8.49 -2.18 -19.39
CA LEU A 215 7.88 -2.51 -20.66
C LEU A 215 8.80 -2.11 -21.83
N ASP A 216 9.32 -0.90 -21.78
CA ASP A 216 10.27 -0.40 -22.76
C ASP A 216 11.59 -1.17 -22.75
N ALA A 217 12.12 -1.55 -21.59
CA ALA A 217 13.33 -2.37 -21.48
C ALA A 217 13.16 -3.74 -22.14
N ILE A 218 12.02 -4.42 -21.87
CA ILE A 218 11.69 -5.71 -22.49
C ILE A 218 11.53 -5.55 -24.00
N ALA A 219 10.78 -4.55 -24.45
CA ALA A 219 10.56 -4.30 -25.87
C ALA A 219 11.88 -3.98 -26.59
N ARG A 220 12.74 -3.15 -25.99
CA ARG A 220 14.06 -2.80 -26.52
C ARG A 220 14.97 -4.01 -26.62
N PHE A 221 15.01 -4.85 -25.61
CA PHE A 221 15.78 -6.09 -25.61
C PHE A 221 15.34 -7.03 -26.75
N LEU A 222 14.03 -7.29 -26.85
CA LEU A 222 13.48 -8.16 -27.89
C LEU A 222 13.65 -7.58 -29.30
N MET A 223 13.46 -6.26 -29.47
CA MET A 223 13.77 -5.57 -30.72
C MET A 223 15.20 -5.75 -31.13
N THR A 224 16.14 -5.57 -30.18
CA THR A 224 17.59 -5.72 -30.45
C THR A 224 17.92 -7.14 -30.90
N LEU A 225 17.36 -8.16 -30.24
CA LEU A 225 17.51 -9.56 -30.69
C LEU A 225 16.97 -9.76 -32.11
N CYS A 226 15.80 -9.22 -32.42
CA CYS A 226 15.21 -9.31 -33.75
C CYS A 226 16.05 -8.60 -34.82
N LEU A 227 16.58 -7.40 -34.50
CA LEU A 227 17.39 -6.62 -35.43
C LEU A 227 18.81 -7.23 -35.64
N ASN A 228 19.39 -7.81 -34.61
CA ASN A 228 20.70 -8.45 -34.72
C ASN A 228 20.67 -9.75 -35.51
N THR A 229 19.51 -10.39 -35.61
CA THR A 229 19.35 -11.71 -36.24
C THR A 229 18.42 -11.68 -37.46
N TRP A 230 18.03 -10.49 -37.96
CA TRP A 230 16.97 -10.38 -38.96
C TRP A 230 17.28 -11.13 -40.27
N ASN A 231 18.57 -11.15 -40.71
CA ASN A 231 19.02 -11.81 -41.92
C ASN A 231 19.86 -13.08 -41.66
N ASP A 232 19.97 -13.52 -40.40
CA ASP A 232 20.69 -14.74 -40.01
C ASP A 232 19.74 -15.67 -39.23
N LYS A 233 19.27 -16.71 -39.93
CA LYS A 233 18.36 -17.69 -39.37
C LYS A 233 19.04 -18.51 -38.27
N ASP A 234 20.31 -18.87 -38.42
CA ASP A 234 21.02 -19.70 -37.45
C ASP A 234 21.31 -18.92 -36.15
N ALA A 235 21.59 -17.63 -36.27
CA ALA A 235 21.72 -16.74 -35.13
C ALA A 235 20.36 -16.60 -34.41
N TRP A 236 19.28 -16.45 -35.15
CA TRP A 236 17.93 -16.38 -34.56
C TRP A 236 17.55 -17.67 -33.85
N ASP A 237 17.81 -18.84 -34.44
CA ASP A 237 17.51 -20.13 -33.81
C ASP A 237 18.33 -20.33 -32.53
N ARG A 238 19.56 -19.84 -32.47
CA ARG A 238 20.39 -19.84 -31.25
C ARG A 238 19.80 -18.94 -30.17
N ASP A 239 19.43 -17.70 -30.53
CA ASP A 239 18.86 -16.73 -29.60
C ASP A 239 17.47 -17.19 -29.12
N LEU A 240 16.66 -17.76 -29.99
CA LEU A 240 15.36 -18.33 -29.63
C LEU A 240 15.52 -19.45 -28.59
N LYS A 241 16.48 -20.36 -28.74
CA LYS A 241 16.78 -21.40 -27.75
C LYS A 241 17.27 -20.81 -26.43
N LYS A 242 18.13 -19.77 -26.50
CA LYS A 242 18.69 -19.11 -25.33
C LYS A 242 17.63 -18.35 -24.53
N TYR A 243 16.71 -17.65 -25.18
CA TYR A 243 15.70 -16.78 -24.58
C TYR A 243 14.27 -17.33 -24.70
N SER A 244 14.12 -18.66 -24.78
CA SER A 244 12.82 -19.34 -24.98
C SER A 244 11.86 -19.25 -23.79
N SER A 245 12.31 -18.78 -22.62
CA SER A 245 11.50 -18.66 -21.42
C SER A 245 11.50 -17.23 -20.88
N PHE A 246 10.42 -16.86 -20.19
CA PHE A 246 10.31 -15.53 -19.57
C PHE A 246 11.42 -15.25 -18.56
N ASN A 247 11.93 -16.29 -17.87
CA ASN A 247 13.11 -16.16 -16.98
C ASN A 247 14.33 -15.66 -17.73
N LYS A 248 14.62 -16.30 -18.86
CA LYS A 248 15.81 -15.98 -19.66
C LYS A 248 15.72 -14.61 -20.35
N ILE A 249 14.49 -14.12 -20.60
CA ILE A 249 14.27 -12.74 -21.07
C ILE A 249 14.47 -11.74 -19.94
N GLY A 250 14.03 -12.07 -18.73
CA GLY A 250 14.11 -11.17 -17.57
C GLY A 250 15.50 -11.09 -16.96
N GLU A 251 16.29 -12.16 -17.01
CA GLU A 251 17.59 -12.27 -16.36
C GLU A 251 18.57 -11.16 -16.80
N PRO A 252 18.82 -10.91 -18.10
CA PRO A 252 19.72 -9.83 -18.52
C PRO A 252 19.21 -8.42 -18.21
N LEU A 253 17.92 -8.29 -17.89
CA LEU A 253 17.27 -7.02 -17.57
C LEU A 253 17.09 -6.80 -16.06
N GLY A 254 17.48 -7.77 -15.22
CA GLY A 254 17.24 -7.74 -13.79
C GLY A 254 15.74 -7.76 -13.42
N ILE A 255 14.87 -8.25 -14.34
CA ILE A 255 13.42 -8.28 -14.14
C ILE A 255 13.01 -9.69 -13.68
N PRO A 256 12.36 -9.81 -12.49
CA PRO A 256 11.91 -11.10 -11.98
C PRO A 256 10.95 -11.82 -12.94
N ASN A 257 11.09 -13.15 -13.05
CA ASN A 257 10.30 -14.00 -13.95
C ASN A 257 8.79 -13.75 -13.86
N GLY A 258 8.25 -13.70 -12.66
CA GLY A 258 6.81 -13.47 -12.46
C GLY A 258 6.31 -12.13 -13.04
N LYS A 259 7.20 -11.13 -13.20
CA LYS A 259 6.86 -9.85 -13.86
C LYS A 259 6.91 -9.97 -15.37
N VAL A 260 7.95 -10.63 -15.93
CA VAL A 260 8.04 -10.88 -17.37
C VAL A 260 6.88 -11.76 -17.85
N SER A 261 6.60 -12.84 -17.14
CA SER A 261 5.46 -13.74 -17.42
C SER A 261 4.11 -13.01 -17.42
N ARG A 262 3.93 -12.04 -16.51
CA ARG A 262 2.70 -11.23 -16.44
C ARG A 262 2.58 -10.27 -17.62
N ILE A 263 3.69 -9.67 -18.03
CA ILE A 263 3.73 -8.73 -19.16
C ILE A 263 3.52 -9.46 -20.49
N LEU A 264 4.19 -10.59 -20.70
CA LEU A 264 4.21 -11.30 -21.99
C LEU A 264 3.23 -12.46 -22.07
N GLY A 265 2.84 -13.05 -20.95
CA GLY A 265 2.04 -14.27 -20.87
C GLY A 265 0.56 -14.07 -20.54
N SER A 266 0.15 -12.88 -20.08
CA SER A 266 -1.28 -12.64 -19.90
C SER A 266 -1.92 -12.38 -21.26
N LYS A 267 -2.94 -13.19 -21.61
CA LYS A 267 -3.87 -12.87 -22.70
C LYS A 267 -4.77 -11.66 -22.38
N ALA A 268 -4.61 -11.03 -21.21
CA ALA A 268 -5.24 -9.75 -20.91
C ALA A 268 -4.70 -8.76 -21.93
N GLU A 269 -5.59 -8.22 -22.73
CA GLU A 269 -5.33 -7.16 -23.69
C GLU A 269 -4.53 -6.09 -23.00
N LEU A 270 -3.23 -6.07 -23.27
CA LEU A 270 -2.40 -4.94 -22.89
C LEU A 270 -3.08 -3.72 -23.53
N ASP A 271 -3.27 -2.69 -22.71
CA ASP A 271 -3.76 -1.40 -23.16
C ASP A 271 -3.16 -1.06 -24.53
N GLU A 272 -3.94 -0.57 -25.46
CA GLU A 272 -3.54 -0.37 -26.87
C GLU A 272 -2.17 0.32 -27.00
N LYS A 273 -1.85 1.20 -26.05
CA LYS A 273 -0.56 1.90 -26.00
C LYS A 273 0.67 0.99 -25.74
N TYR A 274 0.48 -0.26 -25.29
CA TYR A 274 1.55 -1.21 -25.02
C TYR A 274 1.61 -2.40 -25.99
N GLN A 275 0.79 -2.39 -27.03
CA GLN A 275 0.77 -3.43 -28.06
C GLN A 275 2.15 -3.65 -28.71
N TYR A 276 3.00 -2.64 -28.75
CA TYR A 276 4.36 -2.75 -29.28
C TYR A 276 5.22 -3.77 -28.53
N VAL A 277 5.02 -3.94 -27.21
CA VAL A 277 5.76 -4.93 -26.39
C VAL A 277 5.39 -6.36 -26.83
N THR A 278 4.09 -6.61 -26.96
CA THR A 278 3.57 -7.91 -27.43
C THR A 278 3.99 -8.18 -28.88
N TYR A 279 4.05 -7.15 -29.70
CA TYR A 279 4.53 -7.26 -31.08
C TYR A 279 5.99 -7.74 -31.11
N TRP A 280 6.91 -7.12 -30.34
CA TRP A 280 8.31 -7.51 -30.32
C TRP A 280 8.51 -8.92 -29.77
N TYR A 281 7.74 -9.34 -28.77
CA TYR A 281 7.74 -10.71 -28.33
C TYR A 281 7.26 -11.66 -29.42
N SER A 282 6.18 -11.33 -30.09
CA SER A 282 5.64 -12.13 -31.20
C SER A 282 6.58 -12.19 -32.40
N ALA A 283 7.25 -11.09 -32.73
CA ALA A 283 8.25 -11.05 -33.80
C ALA A 283 9.50 -11.89 -33.46
N PHE A 284 9.82 -12.02 -32.18
CA PHE A 284 10.91 -12.86 -31.73
C PHE A 284 10.57 -14.35 -31.76
N ILE A 285 9.33 -14.75 -31.37
CA ILE A 285 8.97 -16.18 -31.25
C ILE A 285 8.19 -16.77 -32.44
N HIS A 286 7.50 -15.94 -33.21
CA HIS A 286 6.62 -16.41 -34.29
C HIS A 286 7.17 -16.08 -35.69
N VAL A 287 7.44 -17.09 -36.47
CA VAL A 287 7.97 -17.00 -37.85
C VAL A 287 7.14 -16.06 -38.72
N ALA A 288 5.80 -16.14 -38.64
CA ALA A 288 4.93 -15.31 -39.48
C ALA A 288 5.02 -13.80 -39.16
N VAL A 289 5.20 -13.43 -37.89
CA VAL A 289 5.39 -12.03 -37.50
C VAL A 289 6.80 -11.57 -37.85
N ARG A 290 7.79 -12.45 -37.66
CA ARG A 290 9.18 -12.23 -38.04
C ARG A 290 9.33 -11.97 -39.55
N SER A 291 8.67 -12.76 -40.40
CA SER A 291 8.73 -12.55 -41.87
C SER A 291 8.28 -11.15 -42.27
N LYS A 292 7.22 -10.63 -41.62
CA LYS A 292 6.78 -9.26 -41.84
C LYS A 292 7.84 -8.24 -41.43
N LEU A 293 8.51 -8.45 -40.31
CA LEU A 293 9.60 -7.60 -39.87
C LEU A 293 10.76 -7.63 -40.88
N ILE A 294 11.13 -8.81 -41.37
CA ILE A 294 12.21 -8.98 -42.38
C ILE A 294 11.85 -8.22 -43.64
N ASP A 295 10.66 -8.42 -44.20
CA ASP A 295 10.19 -7.68 -45.39
C ASP A 295 10.21 -6.16 -45.21
N PHE A 296 9.94 -5.69 -43.98
CA PHE A 296 10.04 -4.28 -43.65
C PHE A 296 11.50 -3.83 -43.63
N LEU A 297 12.40 -4.57 -42.97
CA LEU A 297 13.82 -4.23 -42.83
C LEU A 297 14.56 -4.26 -44.18
N GLU A 298 14.21 -5.17 -45.10
CA GLU A 298 14.74 -5.19 -46.45
C GLU A 298 14.43 -3.90 -47.25
N ARG A 299 13.25 -3.30 -46.99
CA ARG A 299 12.82 -2.08 -47.68
C ARG A 299 13.35 -0.80 -47.07
N TYR A 300 13.42 -0.73 -45.74
CA TYR A 300 13.71 0.50 -44.99
C TYR A 300 15.12 0.55 -44.39
N GLY A 301 15.84 -0.57 -44.38
CA GLY A 301 17.18 -0.72 -43.85
C GLY A 301 17.20 -0.96 -42.33
N ALA A 302 17.95 -1.97 -41.87
CA ALA A 302 18.05 -2.33 -40.46
C ALA A 302 18.73 -1.25 -39.62
N ASP A 303 19.74 -0.55 -40.17
CA ASP A 303 20.48 0.53 -39.51
C ASP A 303 19.55 1.74 -39.20
N ALA A 304 18.67 2.06 -40.12
CA ALA A 304 17.70 3.12 -39.91
C ALA A 304 16.64 2.71 -38.87
N ALA A 305 16.23 1.45 -38.89
CA ALA A 305 15.31 0.88 -37.90
C ALA A 305 15.92 0.85 -36.49
N GLY A 306 17.20 0.53 -36.35
CA GLY A 306 17.91 0.46 -35.06
C GLY A 306 18.04 1.82 -34.32
N LYS A 307 17.83 2.94 -35.03
CA LYS A 307 17.83 4.28 -34.45
C LYS A 307 16.50 4.69 -33.84
N LEU A 308 15.44 3.90 -34.04
CA LEU A 308 14.10 4.18 -33.55
C LEU A 308 13.87 3.56 -32.16
N THR A 309 12.92 4.12 -31.43
CA THR A 309 12.43 3.44 -30.23
C THR A 309 11.61 2.21 -30.62
N PRO A 310 11.47 1.20 -29.74
CA PRO A 310 10.64 0.03 -30.01
C PRO A 310 9.20 0.38 -30.40
N LYS A 311 8.67 1.42 -29.79
CA LYS A 311 7.32 1.94 -30.04
C LYS A 311 7.22 2.59 -31.41
N ASP A 312 8.15 3.47 -31.76
CA ASP A 312 8.12 4.18 -33.03
C ASP A 312 8.32 3.22 -34.22
N LEU A 313 9.22 2.26 -34.08
CA LEU A 313 9.44 1.25 -35.10
C LEU A 313 8.22 0.36 -35.31
N TYR A 314 7.54 -0.05 -34.23
CA TYR A 314 6.30 -0.79 -34.29
C TYR A 314 5.23 -0.03 -35.08
N TYR A 315 5.01 1.25 -34.79
CA TYR A 315 4.02 2.04 -35.53
C TYR A 315 4.37 2.20 -37.00
N LYS A 316 5.62 2.42 -37.34
CA LYS A 316 6.08 2.46 -38.74
C LYS A 316 5.82 1.14 -39.47
N ILE A 317 6.07 0.01 -38.83
CA ILE A 317 5.77 -1.31 -39.40
C ILE A 317 4.26 -1.46 -39.59
N LYS A 318 3.45 -1.14 -38.58
CA LYS A 318 2.00 -1.20 -38.63
C LYS A 318 1.44 -0.36 -39.78
N ASP A 319 1.89 0.88 -39.93
CA ASP A 319 1.45 1.80 -40.98
C ASP A 319 1.83 1.29 -42.39
N ALA A 320 3.03 0.76 -42.56
CA ALA A 320 3.50 0.18 -43.80
C ALA A 320 2.61 -1.00 -44.24
N TYR A 321 2.16 -1.85 -43.33
CA TYR A 321 1.27 -2.97 -43.63
C TYR A 321 -0.18 -2.55 -43.81
N CYS A 322 -0.67 -1.56 -43.09
CA CYS A 322 -2.00 -0.99 -43.33
C CYS A 322 -2.11 -0.35 -44.73
N ALA A 323 -1.10 0.39 -45.16
CA ALA A 323 -1.04 0.98 -46.51
C ALA A 323 -1.03 -0.08 -47.63
N GLN A 324 -0.32 -1.20 -47.41
CA GLN A 324 -0.29 -2.30 -48.42
C GLN A 324 -1.65 -3.03 -48.52
N SER A 325 -2.35 -3.25 -47.42
CA SER A 325 -3.66 -3.89 -47.43
C SER A 325 -4.72 -3.06 -48.13
N MET A 326 -4.59 -1.73 -48.11
CA MET A 326 -5.47 -0.82 -48.85
C MET A 326 -5.16 -0.78 -50.35
N ASN A 327 -3.88 -0.86 -50.72
CA ASN A 327 -3.49 -0.91 -52.14
C ASN A 327 -3.76 -2.26 -52.83
N ALA A 328 -3.80 -3.35 -52.08
CA ALA A 328 -4.13 -4.68 -52.58
C ALA A 328 -5.66 -4.88 -52.80
N ARG A 329 -6.49 -3.98 -52.34
CA ARG A 329 -7.96 -3.98 -52.50
C ARG A 329 -8.45 -3.04 -53.59
N ARG A 330 -7.56 -2.33 -54.25
CA ARG A 330 -7.80 -1.54 -55.45
C ARG A 330 -7.32 -2.30 -56.68
#